data_5c5f0c5224b5ab56626eed4188d75ede
#
_entry.id   5c5f0c5224b5ab56626eed4188d75ede
#
_cell.length_a   1.000
_cell.length_b   1.000
_cell.length_c   1.000
_cell.angle_alpha   90.00
_cell.angle_beta   90.00
_cell.angle_gamma   90.00
#
_symmetry.space_group_name_H-M   'P 1'
#
loop_
_entity.id
_entity.type
_entity.pdbx_description
1 polymer ?
#
loop_
_entity_poly.entity_id
_entity_poly.type
_entity_poly.pdbx_seq_one_letter_code
_entity_poly.pdbx_strand_id
1 'polypeptide(L)'
;MAPSALSGRAPDDLRLVDGSRVGVIGGGPAGSFFSYFLLSLAERAGLALEVDLYEPRDFSRPGPQGCNMCGGIVSESLMQNLAVEGLHIPPSVIQRGIDSYVLHLDEGSVRIDLPLREMRIGAVHRGAGPRDLTNPAWQSFDQYLLQQALARGARHIRARVEQIEWEEGRPLVRFGGETRVYDLAAVALGVNSSTLKLLEGLDPGYRRPTLTKTLIREYRLGEQAVGDALGTSMHVFLTNLPRLEFAAMIPKGDYVTMCLLGEGIDNALGDAFATAPEVRRLMPSGWQPATRSCQCLPHINIKGVRQPYADRLLFIGDCGVTRLYKDGIGAAYRTAKTAARAAVFGGISRAAFRRHYWPVCRSITSDNTLGRITFRFTEGVRRSRVLQRAILRVAQAEQRLPGADRR
;
A
#
# COMPACT_ATOMS: atom_id res chain seq x y z
N MET A 1 37.35 15.58 -35.58
CA MET A 1 36.57 14.37 -35.69
C MET A 1 35.18 14.66 -35.08
N ALA A 2 34.17 14.72 -35.93
CA ALA A 2 32.79 14.98 -35.51
C ALA A 2 32.18 13.72 -34.83
N PRO A 3 31.36 13.86 -33.78
CA PRO A 3 30.70 12.70 -33.18
C PRO A 3 29.63 12.18 -34.14
N SER A 4 29.66 10.86 -34.38
CA SER A 4 28.72 10.12 -35.20
C SER A 4 27.29 10.33 -34.71
N ALA A 5 26.42 10.73 -35.62
CA ALA A 5 24.98 10.85 -35.40
C ALA A 5 24.42 9.47 -35.05
N LEU A 6 24.03 9.29 -33.79
CA LEU A 6 23.14 8.21 -33.36
C LEU A 6 21.82 8.37 -34.11
N SER A 7 21.47 7.42 -34.96
CA SER A 7 20.23 7.36 -35.73
C SER A 7 19.05 7.38 -34.78
N GLY A 8 18.48 8.57 -34.55
CA GLY A 8 17.33 8.75 -33.70
C GLY A 8 16.07 8.17 -34.33
N ARG A 9 15.58 7.03 -33.86
CA ARG A 9 14.16 6.76 -33.92
C ARG A 9 13.43 7.85 -33.12
N ALA A 10 12.37 8.41 -33.70
CA ALA A 10 11.58 9.43 -33.03
C ALA A 10 11.15 8.93 -31.62
N PRO A 11 11.15 9.77 -30.58
CA PRO A 11 10.84 9.35 -29.19
C PRO A 11 9.48 8.68 -29.01
N ASP A 12 8.56 8.84 -29.94
CA ASP A 12 7.21 8.24 -29.91
C ASP A 12 7.15 6.77 -30.34
N ASP A 13 8.23 6.19 -30.89
CA ASP A 13 8.26 4.83 -31.41
C ASP A 13 8.71 3.75 -30.39
N LEU A 14 8.96 4.13 -29.13
CA LEU A 14 9.32 3.17 -28.10
C LEU A 14 8.09 2.35 -27.68
N ARG A 15 8.01 1.10 -28.14
CA ARG A 15 6.92 0.16 -27.85
C ARG A 15 7.47 -1.18 -27.38
N LEU A 16 6.65 -1.90 -26.59
CA LEU A 16 6.85 -3.33 -26.36
C LEU A 16 6.44 -4.09 -27.62
N VAL A 17 7.24 -5.06 -27.98
CA VAL A 17 7.01 -5.99 -29.09
C VAL A 17 7.14 -7.41 -28.59
N ASP A 18 6.84 -8.39 -29.44
CA ASP A 18 7.05 -9.79 -29.14
C ASP A 18 8.49 -10.04 -28.69
N GLY A 19 8.67 -10.81 -27.61
CA GLY A 19 9.97 -11.09 -27.00
C GLY A 19 10.55 -9.95 -26.17
N SER A 20 9.84 -8.78 -26.03
CA SER A 20 10.33 -7.70 -25.17
C SER A 20 10.48 -8.15 -23.72
N ARG A 21 11.59 -7.72 -23.11
CA ARG A 21 11.98 -8.06 -21.74
C ARG A 21 11.63 -6.93 -20.78
N VAL A 22 10.92 -7.25 -19.71
CA VAL A 22 10.49 -6.29 -18.68
C VAL A 22 11.03 -6.71 -17.32
N GLY A 23 11.81 -5.81 -16.69
CA GLY A 23 12.30 -6.00 -15.31
C GLY A 23 11.40 -5.29 -14.31
N VAL A 24 10.85 -6.02 -13.34
CA VAL A 24 10.03 -5.47 -12.25
C VAL A 24 10.80 -5.57 -10.95
N ILE A 25 11.14 -4.43 -10.34
CA ILE A 25 12.00 -4.38 -9.16
C ILE A 25 11.15 -4.17 -7.91
N GLY A 26 10.92 -5.25 -7.16
CA GLY A 26 10.07 -5.34 -5.97
C GLY A 26 8.79 -6.14 -6.22
N GLY A 27 8.60 -7.22 -5.48
CA GLY A 27 7.46 -8.16 -5.57
C GLY A 27 6.32 -7.89 -4.58
N GLY A 28 6.33 -6.72 -3.92
CA GLY A 28 5.18 -6.27 -3.11
C GLY A 28 3.94 -5.99 -4.00
N PRO A 29 2.82 -5.48 -3.44
CA PRO A 29 1.58 -5.29 -4.19
C PRO A 29 1.73 -4.52 -5.50
N ALA A 30 2.56 -3.45 -5.53
CA ALA A 30 2.73 -2.67 -6.75
C ALA A 30 3.37 -3.47 -7.87
N GLY A 31 4.45 -4.22 -7.59
CA GLY A 31 5.12 -5.04 -8.59
C GLY A 31 4.32 -6.26 -9.01
N SER A 32 3.67 -6.92 -8.05
CA SER A 32 2.81 -8.08 -8.33
C SER A 32 1.60 -7.68 -9.19
N PHE A 33 0.90 -6.58 -8.85
CA PHE A 33 -0.18 -6.05 -9.68
C PHE A 33 0.31 -5.65 -11.07
N PHE A 34 1.46 -4.95 -11.16
CA PHE A 34 1.99 -4.54 -12.45
C PHE A 34 2.29 -5.75 -13.34
N SER A 35 2.99 -6.76 -12.83
CA SER A 35 3.31 -7.99 -13.57
C SER A 35 2.06 -8.74 -14.01
N TYR A 36 1.07 -8.89 -13.10
CA TYR A 36 -0.21 -9.52 -13.40
C TYR A 36 -0.94 -8.80 -14.54
N PHE A 37 -1.11 -7.48 -14.44
CA PHE A 37 -1.82 -6.71 -15.46
C PHE A 37 -1.05 -6.60 -16.76
N LEU A 38 0.27 -6.45 -16.70
CA LEU A 38 1.11 -6.37 -17.89
C LEU A 38 0.96 -7.63 -18.74
N LEU A 39 1.11 -8.80 -18.12
CA LEU A 39 0.99 -10.09 -18.80
C LEU A 39 -0.44 -10.34 -19.29
N SER A 40 -1.45 -10.04 -18.47
CA SER A 40 -2.86 -10.19 -18.87
C SER A 40 -3.24 -9.30 -20.06
N LEU A 41 -2.71 -8.07 -20.12
CA LEU A 41 -2.98 -7.15 -21.22
C LEU A 41 -2.15 -7.47 -22.45
N ALA A 42 -0.90 -7.92 -22.28
CA ALA A 42 -0.05 -8.38 -23.37
C ALA A 42 -0.66 -9.59 -24.09
N GLU A 43 -1.14 -10.59 -23.33
CA GLU A 43 -1.86 -11.75 -23.89
C GLU A 43 -3.05 -11.32 -24.75
N ARG A 44 -3.88 -10.37 -24.28
CA ARG A 44 -5.01 -9.82 -25.03
C ARG A 44 -4.59 -9.02 -26.27
N ALA A 45 -3.39 -8.46 -26.25
CA ALA A 45 -2.80 -7.72 -27.37
C ALA A 45 -2.03 -8.63 -28.35
N GLY A 46 -1.95 -9.94 -28.10
CA GLY A 46 -1.18 -10.89 -28.89
C GLY A 46 0.34 -10.73 -28.76
N LEU A 47 0.81 -10.19 -27.61
CA LEU A 47 2.22 -9.97 -27.33
C LEU A 47 2.75 -11.03 -26.35
N ALA A 48 3.82 -11.71 -26.68
CA ALA A 48 4.58 -12.56 -25.77
C ALA A 48 5.70 -11.73 -25.12
N LEU A 49 5.57 -11.45 -23.81
CA LEU A 49 6.55 -10.68 -23.04
C LEU A 49 7.30 -11.58 -22.05
N GLU A 50 8.59 -11.32 -21.85
CA GLU A 50 9.38 -11.92 -20.79
C GLU A 50 9.41 -10.97 -19.58
N VAL A 51 8.83 -11.38 -18.44
CA VAL A 51 8.75 -10.54 -17.24
C VAL A 51 9.55 -11.17 -16.11
N ASP A 52 10.61 -10.48 -15.67
CA ASP A 52 11.41 -10.84 -14.50
C ASP A 52 10.97 -9.99 -13.31
N LEU A 53 10.56 -10.64 -12.22
CA LEU A 53 10.14 -9.99 -11.00
C LEU A 53 11.14 -10.26 -9.87
N TYR A 54 11.84 -9.21 -9.44
CA TYR A 54 12.87 -9.26 -8.41
C TYR A 54 12.28 -9.03 -7.01
N GLU A 55 12.29 -10.03 -6.16
CA GLU A 55 11.92 -9.91 -4.74
C GLU A 55 12.75 -10.89 -3.89
N PRO A 56 13.66 -10.38 -3.05
CA PRO A 56 14.48 -11.23 -2.20
C PRO A 56 13.75 -11.82 -1.00
N ARG A 57 12.63 -11.21 -0.57
CA ARG A 57 11.90 -11.63 0.62
C ARG A 57 11.00 -12.82 0.33
N ASP A 58 10.83 -13.61 1.35
CA ASP A 58 9.85 -14.70 1.38
C ASP A 58 8.63 -14.24 2.18
N PHE A 59 7.59 -13.81 1.49
CA PHE A 59 6.37 -13.32 2.12
C PHE A 59 5.57 -14.40 2.86
N SER A 60 5.95 -15.68 2.74
CA SER A 60 5.37 -16.78 3.51
C SER A 60 5.97 -16.90 4.93
N ARG A 61 7.05 -16.16 5.23
CA ARG A 61 7.69 -16.18 6.55
C ARG A 61 7.07 -15.17 7.50
N PRO A 62 6.72 -15.55 8.73
CA PRO A 62 6.22 -14.62 9.74
C PRO A 62 7.31 -13.66 10.22
N GLY A 63 6.88 -12.54 10.78
CA GLY A 63 7.76 -11.51 11.33
C GLY A 63 8.49 -10.68 10.27
N PRO A 64 9.60 -9.99 10.65
CA PRO A 64 10.25 -9.00 9.80
C PRO A 64 10.79 -9.51 8.47
N GLN A 65 11.06 -10.80 8.35
CA GLN A 65 11.60 -11.40 7.13
C GLN A 65 10.60 -11.38 5.97
N GLY A 66 9.31 -11.56 6.26
CA GLY A 66 8.26 -11.58 5.26
C GLY A 66 7.32 -10.36 5.32
N CYS A 67 7.37 -9.57 6.39
CA CYS A 67 6.43 -8.48 6.63
C CYS A 67 6.73 -7.23 5.76
N ASN A 68 5.68 -6.62 5.22
CA ASN A 68 5.72 -5.33 4.52
C ASN A 68 5.26 -4.14 5.38
N MET A 69 5.24 -4.30 6.69
CA MET A 69 5.06 -3.23 7.68
C MET A 69 3.85 -2.32 7.36
N CYS A 70 2.63 -2.87 7.39
CA CYS A 70 1.42 -2.14 7.04
C CYS A 70 0.26 -2.53 7.96
N GLY A 71 -0.69 -1.61 8.16
CA GLY A 71 -1.93 -1.89 8.88
C GLY A 71 -2.79 -2.98 8.24
N GLY A 72 -2.65 -3.20 6.93
CA GLY A 72 -3.26 -4.33 6.23
C GLY A 72 -4.78 -4.22 6.09
N ILE A 73 -5.28 -3.06 5.68
CA ILE A 73 -6.69 -2.89 5.29
C ILE A 73 -6.80 -2.85 3.77
N VAL A 74 -7.69 -3.68 3.25
CA VAL A 74 -8.11 -3.69 1.84
C VAL A 74 -9.52 -3.10 1.79
N SER A 75 -9.65 -1.94 1.16
CA SER A 75 -10.93 -1.22 1.09
C SER A 75 -11.98 -1.96 0.27
N GLU A 76 -13.26 -1.70 0.52
CA GLU A 76 -14.38 -2.27 -0.23
C GLU A 76 -14.20 -2.09 -1.74
N SER A 77 -13.92 -0.87 -2.17
CA SER A 77 -13.72 -0.58 -3.60
C SER A 77 -12.56 -1.36 -4.22
N LEU A 78 -11.49 -1.59 -3.45
CA LEU A 78 -10.37 -2.40 -3.92
C LEU A 78 -10.77 -3.89 -3.99
N MET A 79 -11.48 -4.43 -3.00
CA MET A 79 -11.99 -5.81 -3.02
C MET A 79 -12.85 -6.07 -4.26
N GLN A 80 -13.78 -5.18 -4.54
CA GLN A 80 -14.64 -5.25 -5.73
C GLN A 80 -13.84 -5.18 -7.04
N ASN A 81 -12.90 -4.23 -7.14
CA ASN A 81 -12.04 -4.09 -8.31
C ASN A 81 -11.17 -5.34 -8.55
N LEU A 82 -10.60 -5.92 -7.49
CA LEU A 82 -9.78 -7.13 -7.60
C LEU A 82 -10.61 -8.30 -8.11
N ALA A 83 -11.83 -8.48 -7.61
CA ALA A 83 -12.74 -9.54 -8.06
C ALA A 83 -13.10 -9.40 -9.55
N VAL A 84 -13.40 -8.17 -10.02
CA VAL A 84 -13.67 -7.88 -11.44
C VAL A 84 -12.45 -8.19 -12.33
N GLU A 85 -11.23 -8.01 -11.81
CA GLU A 85 -10.00 -8.33 -12.53
C GLU A 85 -9.59 -9.81 -12.45
N GLY A 86 -10.41 -10.66 -11.84
CA GLY A 86 -10.11 -12.09 -11.65
C GLY A 86 -9.15 -12.39 -10.50
N LEU A 87 -8.88 -11.42 -9.64
CA LEU A 87 -8.09 -11.60 -8.42
C LEU A 87 -9.02 -11.86 -7.23
N HIS A 88 -9.43 -13.11 -7.07
CA HIS A 88 -10.32 -13.53 -5.98
C HIS A 88 -9.51 -13.84 -4.72
N ILE A 89 -9.56 -12.93 -3.74
CA ILE A 89 -8.83 -13.10 -2.49
C ILE A 89 -9.49 -14.24 -1.69
N PRO A 90 -8.74 -15.33 -1.39
CA PRO A 90 -9.31 -16.46 -0.68
C PRO A 90 -9.52 -16.14 0.81
N PRO A 91 -10.46 -16.84 1.50
CA PRO A 91 -10.69 -16.66 2.94
C PRO A 91 -9.44 -16.83 3.80
N SER A 92 -8.49 -17.68 3.37
CA SER A 92 -7.20 -17.89 4.08
C SER A 92 -6.31 -16.63 4.12
N VAL A 93 -6.53 -15.65 3.26
CA VAL A 93 -5.80 -14.37 3.23
C VAL A 93 -6.51 -13.32 4.08
N ILE A 94 -7.84 -13.40 4.23
CA ILE A 94 -8.63 -12.43 4.97
C ILE A 94 -8.69 -12.85 6.43
N GLN A 95 -8.01 -12.08 7.30
CA GLN A 95 -7.95 -12.36 8.73
C GLN A 95 -9.27 -12.02 9.43
N ARG A 96 -9.96 -10.97 8.97
CA ARG A 96 -11.29 -10.56 9.41
C ARG A 96 -11.98 -9.68 8.37
N GLY A 97 -13.29 -9.91 8.20
CA GLY A 97 -14.15 -8.97 7.50
C GLY A 97 -14.53 -7.81 8.41
N ILE A 98 -14.59 -6.61 7.86
CA ILE A 98 -14.97 -5.37 8.56
C ILE A 98 -16.28 -4.86 7.97
N ASP A 99 -17.29 -4.64 8.84
CA ASP A 99 -18.62 -4.14 8.48
C ASP A 99 -18.91 -2.73 9.00
N SER A 100 -18.01 -2.19 9.83
CA SER A 100 -18.25 -0.91 10.51
C SER A 100 -16.95 -0.26 10.97
N TYR A 101 -17.08 1.01 11.30
CA TYR A 101 -16.05 1.79 11.99
C TYR A 101 -16.57 2.23 13.36
N VAL A 102 -15.70 2.29 14.36
CA VAL A 102 -15.99 2.98 15.62
C VAL A 102 -15.06 4.18 15.70
N LEU A 103 -15.65 5.37 15.63
CA LEU A 103 -14.92 6.62 15.79
C LEU A 103 -14.84 6.98 17.27
N HIS A 104 -13.62 7.11 17.79
CA HIS A 104 -13.31 7.54 19.14
C HIS A 104 -12.79 8.97 19.14
N LEU A 105 -13.42 9.81 19.93
CA LEU A 105 -13.01 11.18 20.27
C LEU A 105 -12.85 11.26 21.80
N ASP A 106 -12.20 12.33 22.32
CA ASP A 106 -12.05 12.49 23.77
C ASP A 106 -13.41 12.63 24.48
N GLU A 107 -14.45 13.14 23.80
CA GLU A 107 -15.81 13.34 24.33
C GLU A 107 -16.74 12.12 24.15
N GLY A 108 -16.28 11.02 23.56
CA GLY A 108 -17.06 9.79 23.39
C GLY A 108 -16.79 9.05 22.11
N SER A 109 -17.65 8.09 21.79
CA SER A 109 -17.50 7.23 20.63
C SER A 109 -18.83 7.04 19.89
N VAL A 110 -18.73 6.80 18.57
CA VAL A 110 -19.88 6.46 17.74
C VAL A 110 -19.50 5.33 16.79
N ARG A 111 -20.36 4.33 16.69
CA ARG A 111 -20.26 3.27 15.66
C ARG A 111 -20.90 3.78 14.37
N ILE A 112 -20.22 3.58 13.25
CA ILE A 112 -20.64 3.92 11.90
C ILE A 112 -20.69 2.60 11.12
N ASP A 113 -21.88 2.08 10.92
CA ASP A 113 -22.09 0.86 10.16
C ASP A 113 -21.97 1.15 8.67
N LEU A 114 -21.42 0.23 7.91
CA LEU A 114 -21.54 0.26 6.45
C LEU A 114 -23.03 0.14 6.07
N PRO A 115 -23.49 0.79 4.98
CA PRO A 115 -24.90 0.93 4.67
C PRO A 115 -25.69 -0.38 4.67
N LEU A 116 -25.10 -1.48 4.21
CA LEU A 116 -25.73 -2.80 4.13
C LEU A 116 -25.22 -3.76 5.21
N ARG A 117 -24.38 -3.31 6.14
CA ARG A 117 -23.70 -4.14 7.18
C ARG A 117 -22.98 -5.37 6.60
N GLU A 118 -22.51 -5.27 5.37
CA GLU A 118 -21.77 -6.33 4.71
C GLU A 118 -20.27 -6.21 5.04
N MET A 119 -19.61 -7.36 5.24
CA MET A 119 -18.16 -7.43 5.49
C MET A 119 -17.36 -7.23 4.20
N ARG A 120 -17.40 -6.03 3.64
CA ARG A 120 -16.78 -5.71 2.34
C ARG A 120 -15.35 -5.21 2.44
N ILE A 121 -14.88 -4.89 3.64
CA ILE A 121 -13.50 -4.46 3.90
C ILE A 121 -12.75 -5.63 4.50
N GLY A 122 -11.57 -5.93 3.98
CA GLY A 122 -10.73 -7.03 4.46
C GLY A 122 -9.58 -6.54 5.34
N ALA A 123 -9.42 -7.11 6.53
CA ALA A 123 -8.19 -7.01 7.29
C ALA A 123 -7.28 -8.17 6.91
N VAL A 124 -6.03 -7.87 6.52
CA VAL A 124 -5.06 -8.86 6.03
C VAL A 124 -3.68 -8.66 6.67
N HIS A 125 -2.89 -9.72 6.76
CA HIS A 125 -1.45 -9.60 6.95
C HIS A 125 -0.75 -9.45 5.61
N ARG A 126 0.06 -8.39 5.47
CA ARG A 126 0.84 -8.12 4.26
C ARG A 126 1.99 -9.12 4.07
N GLY A 127 2.62 -9.55 5.15
CA GLY A 127 3.46 -10.75 5.21
C GLY A 127 2.68 -11.89 5.82
N ALA A 128 3.37 -12.95 6.28
CA ALA A 128 2.73 -14.07 6.97
C ALA A 128 2.36 -13.78 8.44
N GLY A 129 2.23 -12.52 8.83
CA GLY A 129 1.82 -12.10 10.15
C GLY A 129 2.95 -11.91 11.16
N PRO A 130 2.60 -11.68 12.45
CA PRO A 130 3.56 -11.53 13.54
C PRO A 130 4.46 -12.76 13.74
N ARG A 131 5.57 -12.58 14.48
CA ARG A 131 6.57 -13.65 14.69
C ARG A 131 6.02 -14.89 15.38
N ASP A 132 5.04 -14.70 16.24
CA ASP A 132 4.37 -15.73 17.05
C ASP A 132 3.11 -16.30 16.39
N LEU A 133 2.85 -15.93 15.13
CA LEU A 133 1.75 -16.53 14.37
C LEU A 133 2.13 -17.97 13.99
N THR A 134 1.38 -18.91 14.55
CA THR A 134 1.61 -20.36 14.35
C THR A 134 0.51 -21.04 13.54
N ASN A 135 -0.58 -20.33 13.21
CA ASN A 135 -1.68 -20.93 12.47
C ASN A 135 -1.32 -21.08 10.97
N PRO A 136 -1.14 -22.32 10.47
CA PRO A 136 -0.76 -22.58 9.08
C PRO A 136 -1.88 -22.26 8.07
N ALA A 137 -3.12 -22.05 8.52
CA ALA A 137 -4.25 -21.74 7.65
C ALA A 137 -4.17 -20.32 7.07
N TRP A 138 -3.43 -19.40 7.71
CA TRP A 138 -3.34 -18.02 7.29
C TRP A 138 -2.26 -17.81 6.23
N GLN A 139 -2.65 -17.16 5.14
CA GLN A 139 -1.76 -16.82 4.03
C GLN A 139 -1.49 -15.32 3.97
N SER A 140 -0.29 -14.97 3.53
CA SER A 140 0.12 -13.60 3.26
C SER A 140 -0.61 -13.03 2.05
N PHE A 141 -1.13 -11.82 2.18
CA PHE A 141 -1.70 -11.09 1.05
C PHE A 141 -0.66 -10.80 -0.04
N ASP A 142 0.56 -10.42 0.34
CA ASP A 142 1.64 -10.13 -0.61
C ASP A 142 2.10 -11.42 -1.32
N GLN A 143 2.17 -12.55 -0.61
CA GLN A 143 2.48 -13.85 -1.21
C GLN A 143 1.39 -14.28 -2.20
N TYR A 144 0.13 -14.09 -1.84
CA TYR A 144 -0.99 -14.36 -2.74
C TYR A 144 -0.85 -13.56 -4.05
N LEU A 145 -0.63 -12.24 -3.96
CA LEU A 145 -0.49 -11.40 -5.15
C LEU A 145 0.72 -11.79 -6.01
N LEU A 146 1.85 -12.11 -5.37
CA LEU A 146 3.05 -12.58 -6.07
C LEU A 146 2.74 -13.87 -6.84
N GLN A 147 2.07 -14.83 -6.20
CA GLN A 147 1.67 -16.09 -6.86
C GLN A 147 0.75 -15.86 -8.05
N GLN A 148 -0.19 -14.89 -7.97
CA GLN A 148 -1.03 -14.55 -9.11
C GLN A 148 -0.22 -14.00 -10.29
N ALA A 149 0.81 -13.20 -10.05
CA ALA A 149 1.71 -12.71 -11.10
C ALA A 149 2.53 -13.85 -11.71
N LEU A 150 3.04 -14.78 -10.89
CA LEU A 150 3.78 -15.96 -11.36
C LEU A 150 2.90 -16.90 -12.17
N ALA A 151 1.66 -17.12 -11.75
CA ALA A 151 0.69 -17.93 -12.48
C ALA A 151 0.35 -17.35 -13.87
N ARG A 152 0.58 -16.03 -14.09
CA ARG A 152 0.46 -15.38 -15.39
C ARG A 152 1.74 -15.46 -16.24
N GLY A 153 2.82 -16.06 -15.74
CA GLY A 153 4.07 -16.26 -16.46
C GLY A 153 5.21 -15.31 -16.06
N ALA A 154 5.07 -14.51 -15.01
CA ALA A 154 6.21 -13.76 -14.48
C ALA A 154 7.25 -14.73 -13.89
N ARG A 155 8.53 -14.49 -14.14
CA ARG A 155 9.63 -15.25 -13.55
C ARG A 155 10.09 -14.59 -12.26
N HIS A 156 9.98 -15.27 -11.13
CA HIS A 156 10.49 -14.80 -9.85
C HIS A 156 12.00 -14.95 -9.77
N ILE A 157 12.70 -13.84 -9.58
CA ILE A 157 14.13 -13.79 -9.27
C ILE A 157 14.27 -13.44 -7.79
N ARG A 158 14.64 -14.44 -6.98
CA ARG A 158 14.81 -14.28 -5.53
C ARG A 158 16.15 -13.63 -5.20
N ALA A 159 16.35 -12.43 -5.74
CA ALA A 159 17.56 -11.66 -5.55
C ALA A 159 17.24 -10.18 -5.25
N ARG A 160 18.15 -9.53 -4.52
CA ARG A 160 18.11 -8.08 -4.34
C ARG A 160 18.76 -7.42 -5.54
N VAL A 161 18.09 -6.46 -6.14
CA VAL A 161 18.70 -5.58 -7.13
C VAL A 161 19.70 -4.67 -6.40
N GLU A 162 20.93 -4.66 -6.88
CA GLU A 162 22.05 -3.93 -6.30
C GLU A 162 22.26 -2.59 -7.01
N GLN A 163 21.99 -2.55 -8.33
CA GLN A 163 22.19 -1.37 -9.15
C GLN A 163 21.26 -1.39 -10.36
N ILE A 164 20.85 -0.21 -10.80
CA ILE A 164 20.14 0.01 -12.06
C ILE A 164 20.91 1.07 -12.83
N GLU A 165 21.31 0.75 -14.03
CA GLU A 165 22.12 1.60 -14.92
C GLU A 165 21.50 1.68 -16.30
N TRP A 166 22.14 2.37 -17.22
CA TRP A 166 21.75 2.46 -18.62
C TRP A 166 22.83 1.85 -19.51
N GLU A 167 22.42 0.95 -20.40
CA GLU A 167 23.25 0.37 -21.43
C GLU A 167 22.56 0.60 -22.78
N GLU A 168 23.19 1.33 -23.67
CA GLU A 168 22.64 1.68 -25.00
C GLU A 168 21.18 2.21 -24.94
N GLY A 169 20.88 3.05 -23.93
CA GLY A 169 19.55 3.63 -23.74
C GLY A 169 18.49 2.67 -23.22
N ARG A 170 18.88 1.48 -22.72
CA ARG A 170 18.02 0.50 -22.07
C ARG A 170 18.40 0.31 -20.59
N PRO A 171 17.44 0.05 -19.71
CA PRO A 171 17.74 -0.26 -18.30
C PRO A 171 18.54 -1.56 -18.16
N LEU A 172 19.68 -1.48 -17.47
CA LEU A 172 20.50 -2.63 -17.06
C LEU A 172 20.36 -2.81 -15.55
N VAL A 173 19.97 -4.00 -15.13
CA VAL A 173 19.77 -4.38 -13.71
C VAL A 173 20.88 -5.31 -13.26
N ARG A 174 21.58 -4.96 -12.15
CA ARG A 174 22.60 -5.80 -11.50
C ARG A 174 22.03 -6.46 -10.24
N PHE A 175 22.29 -7.74 -10.09
CA PHE A 175 21.84 -8.54 -8.93
C PHE A 175 22.69 -9.79 -8.76
N GLY A 176 23.16 -10.09 -7.57
CA GLY A 176 23.88 -11.35 -7.25
C GLY A 176 25.07 -11.65 -8.17
N GLY A 177 25.78 -10.65 -8.67
CA GLY A 177 26.86 -10.80 -9.63
C GLY A 177 26.43 -10.96 -11.10
N GLU A 178 25.13 -11.05 -11.38
CA GLU A 178 24.56 -11.07 -12.74
C GLU A 178 24.11 -9.69 -13.19
N THR A 179 24.00 -9.53 -14.52
CA THR A 179 23.41 -8.35 -15.16
C THR A 179 22.40 -8.75 -16.22
N ARG A 180 21.32 -7.97 -16.32
CA ARG A 180 20.31 -8.14 -17.38
C ARG A 180 19.84 -6.80 -17.91
N VAL A 181 19.72 -6.73 -19.24
CA VAL A 181 19.20 -5.56 -19.97
C VAL A 181 17.73 -5.78 -20.26
N TYR A 182 16.92 -4.73 -20.08
CA TYR A 182 15.47 -4.74 -20.27
C TYR A 182 15.01 -3.68 -21.25
N ASP A 183 13.90 -3.92 -21.94
CA ASP A 183 13.23 -2.93 -22.77
C ASP A 183 12.45 -1.93 -21.89
N LEU A 184 11.96 -2.39 -20.73
CA LEU A 184 11.27 -1.59 -19.74
C LEU A 184 11.67 -2.04 -18.34
N ALA A 185 11.96 -1.09 -17.44
CA ALA A 185 12.09 -1.33 -16.02
C ALA A 185 10.92 -0.66 -15.25
N ALA A 186 10.25 -1.44 -14.40
CA ALA A 186 9.21 -0.95 -13.49
C ALA A 186 9.69 -1.07 -12.05
N VAL A 187 9.93 0.06 -11.41
CA VAL A 187 10.43 0.12 -10.02
C VAL A 187 9.27 0.17 -9.05
N ALA A 188 9.16 -0.85 -8.21
CA ALA A 188 8.08 -1.08 -7.24
C ALA A 188 8.59 -1.34 -5.81
N LEU A 189 9.71 -0.73 -5.43
CA LEU A 189 10.46 -0.99 -4.20
C LEU A 189 9.76 -0.58 -2.91
N GLY A 190 8.66 0.19 -2.98
CA GLY A 190 8.11 0.87 -1.82
C GLY A 190 9.08 1.94 -1.29
N VAL A 191 8.92 2.37 -0.02
CA VAL A 191 9.75 3.44 0.58
C VAL A 191 10.63 2.97 1.74
N ASN A 192 10.48 1.72 2.18
CA ASN A 192 11.24 1.13 3.28
C ASN A 192 12.42 0.27 2.79
N SER A 193 12.65 0.19 1.48
CA SER A 193 13.77 -0.53 0.90
C SER A 193 15.06 0.30 0.96
N SER A 194 16.16 -0.32 1.39
CA SER A 194 17.50 0.27 1.27
C SER A 194 17.91 0.52 -0.18
N THR A 195 17.35 -0.26 -1.10
CA THR A 195 17.57 -0.15 -2.56
C THR A 195 17.00 1.16 -3.14
N LEU A 196 16.10 1.84 -2.41
CA LEU A 196 15.55 3.13 -2.87
C LEU A 196 16.64 4.19 -3.12
N LYS A 197 17.79 4.07 -2.46
CA LYS A 197 18.96 4.94 -2.70
C LYS A 197 19.51 4.83 -4.12
N LEU A 198 19.39 3.64 -4.74
CA LEU A 198 19.90 3.38 -6.09
C LEU A 198 19.14 4.15 -7.16
N LEU A 199 17.97 4.67 -6.84
CA LEU A 199 17.14 5.42 -7.79
C LEU A 199 17.61 6.88 -7.95
N GLU A 200 18.47 7.35 -7.03
CA GLU A 200 19.07 8.69 -7.14
C GLU A 200 20.11 8.68 -8.28
N GLY A 201 19.89 9.55 -9.24
CA GLY A 201 20.76 9.62 -10.43
C GLY A 201 20.32 8.78 -11.62
N LEU A 202 19.35 7.86 -11.44
CA LEU A 202 18.84 7.01 -12.52
C LEU A 202 18.09 7.84 -13.60
N ASP A 203 17.32 8.83 -13.17
CA ASP A 203 16.71 9.85 -14.01
C ASP A 203 16.86 11.22 -13.36
N PRO A 204 17.36 12.25 -14.07
CA PRO A 204 17.49 13.62 -13.55
C PRO A 204 16.18 14.21 -13.02
N GLY A 205 15.03 13.73 -13.52
CA GLY A 205 13.69 14.15 -13.07
C GLY A 205 13.20 13.46 -11.79
N TYR A 206 13.81 12.34 -11.39
CA TYR A 206 13.39 11.63 -10.17
C TYR A 206 13.90 12.34 -8.91
N ARG A 207 13.00 12.56 -7.99
CA ARG A 207 13.31 12.99 -6.61
C ARG A 207 12.55 12.08 -5.68
N ARG A 208 13.19 11.64 -4.61
CA ARG A 208 12.53 10.78 -3.61
C ARG A 208 11.25 11.40 -3.10
N PRO A 209 10.23 10.58 -2.78
CA PRO A 209 9.05 11.06 -2.09
C PRO A 209 9.42 11.62 -0.71
N THR A 210 8.60 12.56 -0.21
CA THR A 210 8.71 13.00 1.18
C THR A 210 8.09 11.96 2.09
N LEU A 211 8.80 11.59 3.15
CA LEU A 211 8.43 10.50 4.04
C LEU A 211 8.16 11.01 5.46
N THR A 212 7.28 10.32 6.17
CA THR A 212 7.15 10.39 7.64
C THR A 212 7.15 9.00 8.24
N LYS A 213 7.41 8.90 9.55
CA LYS A 213 7.32 7.65 10.28
C LYS A 213 5.89 7.37 10.70
N THR A 214 5.52 6.11 10.76
CA THR A 214 4.32 5.58 11.40
C THR A 214 4.71 4.51 12.39
N LEU A 215 3.84 4.15 13.33
CA LEU A 215 4.06 3.05 14.27
C LEU A 215 3.02 1.97 14.00
N ILE A 216 3.49 0.72 13.99
CA ILE A 216 2.60 -0.44 13.93
C ILE A 216 3.02 -1.39 15.05
N ARG A 217 2.03 -1.83 15.84
CA ARG A 217 2.18 -2.86 16.88
C ARG A 217 1.13 -3.94 16.69
N GLU A 218 1.53 -5.18 16.91
CA GLU A 218 0.63 -6.34 16.88
C GLU A 218 0.51 -6.90 18.30
N TYR A 219 -0.72 -7.14 18.74
CA TYR A 219 -1.03 -7.71 20.04
C TYR A 219 -1.83 -9.00 19.86
N ARG A 220 -1.31 -10.11 20.36
CA ARG A 220 -2.03 -11.38 20.38
C ARG A 220 -2.96 -11.41 21.59
N LEU A 221 -4.26 -11.51 21.33
CA LEU A 221 -5.29 -11.62 22.38
C LEU A 221 -6.03 -12.96 22.33
N GLY A 222 -5.98 -13.66 21.19
CA GLY A 222 -6.83 -14.78 20.86
C GLY A 222 -8.15 -14.32 20.20
N GLU A 223 -8.70 -15.17 19.36
CA GLU A 223 -9.85 -14.83 18.48
C GLU A 223 -11.08 -14.36 19.26
N GLN A 224 -11.41 -15.05 20.37
CA GLN A 224 -12.53 -14.70 21.21
C GLN A 224 -12.35 -13.30 21.81
N ALA A 225 -11.21 -13.01 22.43
CA ALA A 225 -10.96 -11.70 23.06
C ALA A 225 -10.90 -10.55 22.03
N VAL A 226 -10.40 -10.81 20.82
CA VAL A 226 -10.47 -9.85 19.71
C VAL A 226 -11.93 -9.61 19.31
N GLY A 227 -12.74 -10.66 19.23
CA GLY A 227 -14.17 -10.58 18.94
C GLY A 227 -14.94 -9.79 19.98
N ASP A 228 -14.67 -10.04 21.27
CA ASP A 228 -15.35 -9.36 22.38
C ASP A 228 -14.95 -7.88 22.47
N ALA A 229 -13.69 -7.55 22.20
CA ALA A 229 -13.16 -6.19 22.31
C ALA A 229 -13.50 -5.32 21.08
N LEU A 230 -13.24 -5.80 19.87
CA LEU A 230 -13.35 -5.03 18.63
C LEU A 230 -14.49 -5.48 17.71
N GLY A 231 -14.98 -6.70 17.87
CA GLY A 231 -15.98 -7.27 16.96
C GLY A 231 -15.50 -7.35 15.52
N THR A 232 -16.33 -6.85 14.61
CA THR A 232 -16.08 -6.69 13.18
C THR A 232 -15.83 -5.23 12.80
N SER A 233 -15.46 -4.39 13.78
CA SER A 233 -15.25 -2.95 13.56
C SER A 233 -13.76 -2.60 13.49
N MET A 234 -13.42 -1.69 12.60
CA MET A 234 -12.16 -0.96 12.71
C MET A 234 -12.35 0.26 13.61
N HIS A 235 -11.58 0.34 14.70
CA HIS A 235 -11.63 1.44 15.65
C HIS A 235 -10.66 2.54 15.24
N VAL A 236 -11.18 3.74 14.99
CA VAL A 236 -10.42 4.93 14.56
C VAL A 236 -10.44 5.96 15.68
N PHE A 237 -9.27 6.45 16.06
CA PHE A 237 -9.09 7.39 17.15
C PHE A 237 -8.63 8.75 16.62
N LEU A 238 -9.41 9.77 16.89
CA LEU A 238 -9.11 11.16 16.64
C LEU A 238 -8.98 11.91 17.98
N THR A 239 -8.10 11.37 18.84
CA THR A 239 -7.84 11.92 20.18
C THR A 239 -6.85 13.08 20.13
N ASN A 240 -6.90 13.97 21.11
CA ASN A 240 -6.03 15.13 21.18
C ASN A 240 -4.63 14.78 21.74
N LEU A 241 -3.95 13.81 21.13
CA LEU A 241 -2.55 13.52 21.39
C LEU A 241 -1.64 14.33 20.45
N PRO A 242 -0.60 15.02 20.97
CA PRO A 242 0.32 15.80 20.15
C PRO A 242 0.95 14.95 19.04
N ARG A 243 1.12 15.51 17.84
CA ARG A 243 1.73 14.88 16.66
C ARG A 243 0.94 13.71 16.05
N LEU A 244 -0.13 13.25 16.69
CA LEU A 244 -1.00 12.18 16.18
C LEU A 244 -2.05 12.78 15.24
N GLU A 245 -2.09 12.36 13.97
CA GLU A 245 -3.19 12.71 13.07
C GLU A 245 -4.40 11.80 13.31
N PHE A 246 -4.16 10.52 13.35
CA PHE A 246 -5.13 9.52 13.81
C PHE A 246 -4.43 8.21 14.18
N ALA A 247 -5.12 7.39 14.96
CA ALA A 247 -4.73 6.02 15.20
C ALA A 247 -5.85 5.06 14.82
N ALA A 248 -5.49 3.81 14.57
CA ALA A 248 -6.46 2.75 14.31
C ALA A 248 -6.11 1.49 15.11
N MET A 249 -7.13 0.80 15.61
CA MET A 249 -7.04 -0.56 16.13
C MET A 249 -7.87 -1.48 15.23
N ILE A 250 -7.23 -2.48 14.66
CA ILE A 250 -7.75 -3.29 13.56
C ILE A 250 -7.78 -4.75 14.02
N PRO A 251 -8.94 -5.41 14.05
CA PRO A 251 -9.03 -6.83 14.38
C PRO A 251 -8.51 -7.70 13.23
N LYS A 252 -7.68 -8.70 13.55
CA LYS A 252 -7.11 -9.67 12.60
C LYS A 252 -6.99 -11.05 13.22
N GLY A 253 -8.00 -11.90 13.05
CA GLY A 253 -7.99 -13.23 13.66
C GLY A 253 -7.71 -13.13 15.16
N ASP A 254 -6.59 -13.71 15.61
CA ASP A 254 -6.13 -13.71 17.02
C ASP A 254 -5.49 -12.39 17.46
N TYR A 255 -5.31 -11.43 16.56
CA TYR A 255 -4.49 -10.23 16.78
C TYR A 255 -5.28 -8.94 16.68
N VAL A 256 -4.78 -7.94 17.38
CA VAL A 256 -5.15 -6.53 17.17
C VAL A 256 -3.92 -5.79 16.65
N THR A 257 -4.06 -5.18 15.47
CA THR A 257 -3.05 -4.28 14.91
C THR A 257 -3.33 -2.86 15.36
N MET A 258 -2.39 -2.24 16.05
CA MET A 258 -2.41 -0.83 16.41
C MET A 258 -1.54 -0.05 15.42
N CYS A 259 -2.13 0.93 14.75
CA CYS A 259 -1.44 1.83 13.82
C CYS A 259 -1.56 3.28 14.28
N LEU A 260 -0.44 4.02 14.31
CA LEU A 260 -0.40 5.45 14.57
C LEU A 260 0.15 6.18 13.35
N LEU A 261 -0.56 7.21 12.90
CA LEU A 261 -0.20 8.04 11.75
C LEU A 261 -0.18 9.51 12.17
N GLY A 262 0.84 10.24 11.71
CA GLY A 262 1.04 11.65 12.06
C GLY A 262 2.46 12.11 11.80
N GLU A 263 2.91 13.12 12.53
CA GLU A 263 4.24 13.69 12.39
C GLU A 263 5.17 13.23 13.51
N GLY A 264 6.39 12.80 13.17
CA GLY A 264 7.42 12.41 14.15
C GLY A 264 6.97 11.30 15.10
N ILE A 265 6.21 10.32 14.60
CA ILE A 265 5.73 9.18 15.39
C ILE A 265 6.92 8.38 15.93
N ASP A 266 6.86 8.05 17.21
CA ASP A 266 7.88 7.31 17.96
C ASP A 266 7.26 6.31 18.95
N ASN A 267 8.12 5.58 19.66
CA ASN A 267 7.68 4.59 20.65
C ASN A 267 6.98 5.24 21.85
N ALA A 268 7.45 6.42 22.29
CA ALA A 268 6.88 7.12 23.43
C ALA A 268 5.42 7.54 23.14
N LEU A 269 5.15 8.04 21.93
CA LEU A 269 3.78 8.33 21.51
C LEU A 269 2.92 7.05 21.41
N GLY A 270 3.52 5.94 20.95
CA GLY A 270 2.87 4.63 20.94
C GLY A 270 2.48 4.15 22.33
N ASP A 271 3.34 4.35 23.34
CA ASP A 271 3.09 3.99 24.73
C ASP A 271 2.01 4.92 25.34
N ALA A 272 2.09 6.23 25.07
CA ALA A 272 1.08 7.20 25.50
C ALA A 272 -0.30 6.86 24.93
N PHE A 273 -0.38 6.53 23.63
CA PHE A 273 -1.64 6.11 23.01
C PHE A 273 -2.17 4.80 23.60
N ALA A 274 -1.33 3.79 23.77
CA ALA A 274 -1.73 2.49 24.32
C ALA A 274 -2.24 2.59 25.77
N THR A 275 -1.81 3.60 26.52
CA THR A 275 -2.27 3.87 27.89
C THR A 275 -3.44 4.85 27.98
N ALA A 276 -3.86 5.44 26.85
CA ALA A 276 -4.99 6.37 26.80
C ALA A 276 -6.29 5.71 27.31
N PRO A 277 -7.16 6.46 28.02
CA PRO A 277 -8.39 5.91 28.60
C PRO A 277 -9.30 5.24 27.57
N GLU A 278 -9.39 5.76 26.36
CA GLU A 278 -10.20 5.23 25.25
C GLU A 278 -9.72 3.84 24.83
N VAL A 279 -8.40 3.66 24.72
CA VAL A 279 -7.76 2.39 24.36
C VAL A 279 -7.89 1.38 25.51
N ARG A 280 -7.67 1.83 26.75
CA ARG A 280 -7.80 0.98 27.94
C ARG A 280 -9.20 0.44 28.13
N ARG A 281 -10.23 1.24 27.84
CA ARG A 281 -11.65 0.80 27.91
C ARG A 281 -12.01 -0.20 26.81
N LEU A 282 -11.32 -0.14 25.67
CA LEU A 282 -11.57 -1.04 24.54
C LEU A 282 -10.89 -2.40 24.75
N MET A 283 -9.69 -2.41 25.32
CA MET A 283 -8.91 -3.63 25.44
C MET A 283 -9.34 -4.47 26.65
N PRO A 284 -9.16 -5.80 26.61
CA PRO A 284 -9.53 -6.69 27.70
C PRO A 284 -8.92 -6.27 29.06
N SER A 285 -9.65 -6.55 30.15
CA SER A 285 -9.11 -6.32 31.49
C SER A 285 -7.81 -7.09 31.70
N GLY A 286 -6.80 -6.42 32.28
CA GLY A 286 -5.47 -7.00 32.48
C GLY A 286 -4.54 -6.92 31.27
N TRP A 287 -5.00 -6.47 30.10
CA TRP A 287 -4.12 -6.27 28.96
C TRP A 287 -2.99 -5.26 29.27
N GLN A 288 -1.80 -5.59 28.84
CA GLN A 288 -0.61 -4.75 29.03
C GLN A 288 0.00 -4.32 27.69
N PRO A 289 0.25 -3.02 27.47
CA PRO A 289 0.87 -2.53 26.22
C PRO A 289 2.27 -3.10 25.92
N ALA A 290 2.93 -3.65 26.94
CA ALA A 290 4.25 -4.27 26.80
C ALA A 290 4.20 -5.65 26.13
N THR A 291 3.03 -6.35 26.13
CA THR A 291 2.88 -7.71 25.60
C THR A 291 2.68 -7.79 24.07
N ARG A 292 3.30 -6.88 23.34
CA ARG A 292 3.23 -6.87 21.87
C ARG A 292 4.05 -8.00 21.23
N SER A 293 3.46 -8.69 20.26
CA SER A 293 4.11 -9.74 19.47
C SER A 293 5.14 -9.18 18.50
N CYS A 294 4.80 -8.05 17.87
CA CYS A 294 5.64 -7.34 16.90
C CYS A 294 5.51 -5.83 17.04
N GLN A 295 6.57 -5.13 16.62
CA GLN A 295 6.56 -3.66 16.48
C GLN A 295 7.45 -3.22 15.35
N CYS A 296 7.05 -2.19 14.62
CA CYS A 296 7.88 -1.51 13.63
C CYS A 296 7.54 -0.01 13.52
N LEU A 297 8.50 0.75 12.98
CA LEU A 297 8.39 2.19 12.70
C LEU A 297 8.67 2.45 11.21
N PRO A 298 7.78 1.98 10.31
CA PRO A 298 8.02 2.15 8.89
C PRO A 298 7.84 3.60 8.46
N HIS A 299 8.50 3.96 7.37
CA HIS A 299 8.22 5.19 6.64
C HIS A 299 7.03 5.00 5.72
N ILE A 300 6.25 6.05 5.58
CA ILE A 300 5.18 6.17 4.59
C ILE A 300 5.39 7.42 3.74
N ASN A 301 4.96 7.35 2.50
CA ASN A 301 5.04 8.45 1.55
C ASN A 301 3.91 9.46 1.81
N ILE A 302 4.25 10.70 2.12
CA ILE A 302 3.29 11.79 2.36
C ILE A 302 3.24 12.81 1.23
N LYS A 303 4.23 12.77 0.32
CA LYS A 303 4.25 13.58 -0.90
C LYS A 303 4.99 12.82 -1.99
N GLY A 304 4.24 12.37 -2.97
CA GLY A 304 4.75 11.58 -4.08
C GLY A 304 5.70 12.32 -5.02
N VAL A 305 6.31 11.57 -5.90
CA VAL A 305 7.24 12.03 -6.92
C VAL A 305 6.51 12.88 -7.96
N ARG A 306 7.13 13.96 -8.43
CA ARG A 306 6.55 14.83 -9.45
C ARG A 306 6.48 14.18 -10.83
N GLN A 307 7.47 13.37 -11.17
CA GLN A 307 7.57 12.68 -12.46
C GLN A 307 7.97 11.22 -12.21
N PRO A 308 7.00 10.30 -12.00
CA PRO A 308 7.28 8.90 -11.71
C PRO A 308 7.50 8.06 -12.99
N TYR A 309 8.15 8.62 -14.01
CA TYR A 309 8.43 7.95 -15.28
C TYR A 309 9.55 8.65 -16.07
N ALA A 310 10.25 7.86 -16.89
CA ALA A 310 11.17 8.30 -17.93
C ALA A 310 10.98 7.40 -19.17
N ASP A 311 11.80 7.58 -20.22
CA ASP A 311 11.82 6.60 -21.31
C ASP A 311 12.23 5.23 -20.72
N ARG A 312 11.50 4.18 -21.04
CA ARG A 312 11.75 2.79 -20.58
C ARG A 312 11.80 2.59 -19.06
N LEU A 313 11.26 3.54 -18.27
CA LEU A 313 11.34 3.49 -16.81
C LEU A 313 10.06 4.01 -16.17
N LEU A 314 9.54 3.25 -15.20
CA LEU A 314 8.37 3.59 -14.39
C LEU A 314 8.66 3.45 -12.90
N PHE A 315 8.11 4.35 -12.09
CA PHE A 315 8.06 4.23 -10.63
C PHE A 315 6.60 4.06 -10.19
N ILE A 316 6.28 2.92 -9.58
CA ILE A 316 4.91 2.54 -9.24
C ILE A 316 4.77 2.29 -7.73
N GLY A 317 3.56 2.52 -7.19
CA GLY A 317 3.31 2.43 -5.75
C GLY A 317 4.05 3.50 -4.96
N ASP A 318 4.48 3.17 -3.73
CA ASP A 318 4.98 4.13 -2.75
C ASP A 318 6.30 4.82 -3.15
N CYS A 319 7.15 4.19 -3.96
CA CYS A 319 8.34 4.86 -4.50
C CYS A 319 8.02 5.88 -5.60
N GLY A 320 6.80 5.87 -6.14
CA GLY A 320 6.25 6.83 -7.08
C GLY A 320 5.20 7.73 -6.42
N VAL A 321 3.91 7.39 -6.60
CA VAL A 321 2.77 8.15 -6.10
C VAL A 321 1.84 7.24 -5.32
N THR A 322 1.46 7.66 -4.11
CA THR A 322 0.55 6.95 -3.23
C THR A 322 -0.46 7.89 -2.56
N ARG A 323 -1.44 7.34 -1.85
CA ARG A 323 -2.44 8.10 -1.09
C ARG A 323 -1.91 8.48 0.30
N LEU A 324 -2.18 9.72 0.69
CA LEU A 324 -1.78 10.28 1.98
C LEU A 324 -2.48 9.54 3.14
N TYR A 325 -1.70 8.93 4.03
CA TYR A 325 -2.15 8.24 5.25
C TYR A 325 -3.21 7.14 5.08
N LYS A 326 -3.57 6.76 3.85
CA LYS A 326 -4.60 5.76 3.61
C LYS A 326 -4.40 5.04 2.29
N ASP A 327 -4.91 3.81 2.21
CA ASP A 327 -5.09 3.02 0.99
C ASP A 327 -3.86 2.97 0.06
N GLY A 328 -2.68 2.71 0.64
CA GLY A 328 -1.46 2.49 -0.15
C GLY A 328 -1.57 1.27 -1.08
N ILE A 329 -2.32 0.22 -0.69
CA ILE A 329 -2.58 -0.96 -1.53
C ILE A 329 -3.44 -0.57 -2.74
N GLY A 330 -4.50 0.22 -2.53
CA GLY A 330 -5.33 0.72 -3.64
C GLY A 330 -4.59 1.67 -4.57
N ALA A 331 -3.69 2.52 -4.04
CA ALA A 331 -2.81 3.34 -4.87
C ALA A 331 -1.82 2.48 -5.67
N ALA A 332 -1.26 1.42 -5.09
CA ALA A 332 -0.41 0.45 -5.77
C ALA A 332 -1.17 -0.23 -6.92
N TYR A 333 -2.40 -0.69 -6.68
CA TYR A 333 -3.27 -1.25 -7.71
C TYR A 333 -3.53 -0.25 -8.85
N ARG A 334 -3.96 0.98 -8.54
CA ARG A 334 -4.29 2.01 -9.55
C ARG A 334 -3.07 2.38 -10.40
N THR A 335 -1.92 2.61 -9.77
CA THR A 335 -0.69 2.97 -10.48
C THR A 335 -0.16 1.80 -11.30
N ALA A 336 -0.15 0.60 -10.77
CA ALA A 336 0.32 -0.61 -11.45
C ALA A 336 -0.53 -0.94 -12.69
N LYS A 337 -1.86 -0.99 -12.54
CA LYS A 337 -2.78 -1.29 -13.66
C LYS A 337 -2.67 -0.24 -14.78
N THR A 338 -2.61 1.05 -14.41
CA THR A 338 -2.50 2.13 -15.40
C THR A 338 -1.14 2.12 -16.08
N ALA A 339 -0.05 1.85 -15.35
CA ALA A 339 1.29 1.73 -15.91
C ALA A 339 1.38 0.56 -16.90
N ALA A 340 0.81 -0.61 -16.56
CA ALA A 340 0.75 -1.77 -17.44
C ALA A 340 -0.03 -1.46 -18.72
N ARG A 341 -1.22 -0.83 -18.59
CA ARG A 341 -2.02 -0.43 -19.75
C ARG A 341 -1.28 0.59 -20.65
N ALA A 342 -0.60 1.57 -20.04
CA ALA A 342 0.20 2.55 -20.78
C ALA A 342 1.34 1.85 -21.54
N ALA A 343 2.06 0.91 -20.90
CA ALA A 343 3.18 0.20 -21.53
C ALA A 343 2.74 -0.67 -22.71
N VAL A 344 1.61 -1.39 -22.60
CA VAL A 344 1.13 -2.28 -23.67
C VAL A 344 0.52 -1.49 -24.84
N PHE A 345 -0.36 -0.53 -24.55
CA PHE A 345 -1.16 0.14 -25.59
C PHE A 345 -0.65 1.53 -25.97
N GLY A 346 -0.01 2.24 -25.06
CA GLY A 346 0.47 3.63 -25.28
C GLY A 346 1.91 3.70 -25.73
N GLY A 347 2.75 2.75 -25.34
CA GLY A 347 4.21 2.75 -25.53
C GLY A 347 4.96 3.00 -24.23
N ILE A 348 6.30 2.93 -24.32
CA ILE A 348 7.22 3.00 -23.19
C ILE A 348 8.14 4.23 -23.22
N SER A 349 7.78 5.24 -24.01
CA SER A 349 8.44 6.54 -24.01
C SER A 349 7.96 7.43 -22.87
N ARG A 350 8.76 8.42 -22.48
CA ARG A 350 8.38 9.48 -21.55
C ARG A 350 7.10 10.20 -22.00
N ALA A 351 6.94 10.45 -23.29
CA ALA A 351 5.76 11.09 -23.86
C ALA A 351 4.52 10.22 -23.69
N ALA A 352 4.62 8.91 -23.97
CA ALA A 352 3.56 7.95 -23.78
C ALA A 352 3.12 7.85 -22.30
N PHE A 353 4.06 7.75 -21.37
CA PHE A 353 3.76 7.72 -19.95
C PHE A 353 3.17 9.03 -19.43
N ARG A 354 3.64 10.17 -19.92
CA ARG A 354 3.04 11.47 -19.63
C ARG A 354 1.57 11.52 -20.06
N ARG A 355 1.25 10.95 -21.20
CA ARG A 355 -0.11 10.94 -21.76
C ARG A 355 -1.03 9.92 -21.07
N HIS A 356 -0.54 8.70 -20.77
CA HIS A 356 -1.38 7.57 -20.38
C HIS A 356 -1.23 7.13 -18.92
N TYR A 357 -0.11 7.42 -18.26
CA TYR A 357 0.14 7.06 -16.86
C TYR A 357 -0.01 8.25 -15.90
N TRP A 358 0.58 9.40 -16.27
CA TRP A 358 0.59 10.58 -15.41
C TRP A 358 -0.78 11.10 -14.97
N PRO A 359 -1.86 11.07 -15.79
CA PRO A 359 -3.17 11.55 -15.35
C PRO A 359 -3.69 10.87 -14.09
N VAL A 360 -3.47 9.55 -13.94
CA VAL A 360 -3.86 8.80 -12.73
C VAL A 360 -2.97 9.18 -11.54
N CYS A 361 -1.67 9.32 -11.74
CA CYS A 361 -0.76 9.80 -10.69
C CYS A 361 -1.17 11.20 -10.20
N ARG A 362 -1.53 12.09 -11.12
CA ARG A 362 -1.99 13.45 -10.81
C ARG A 362 -3.32 13.43 -10.05
N SER A 363 -4.27 12.57 -10.41
CA SER A 363 -5.54 12.41 -9.68
C SER A 363 -5.27 12.00 -8.23
N ILE A 364 -4.41 11.01 -7.99
CA ILE A 364 -4.03 10.60 -6.63
C ILE A 364 -3.39 11.76 -5.86
N THR A 365 -2.53 12.55 -6.51
CA THR A 365 -1.89 13.72 -5.90
C THR A 365 -2.92 14.81 -5.54
N SER A 366 -3.92 15.02 -6.38
CA SER A 366 -5.03 15.97 -6.11
C SER A 366 -5.89 15.49 -4.94
N ASP A 367 -6.21 14.19 -4.88
CA ASP A 367 -6.90 13.59 -3.73
C ASP A 367 -6.12 13.80 -2.42
N ASN A 368 -4.78 13.75 -2.47
CA ASN A 368 -3.92 14.00 -1.31
C ASN A 368 -3.97 15.47 -0.85
N THR A 369 -4.18 16.41 -1.77
CA THR A 369 -4.33 17.83 -1.41
C THR A 369 -5.63 18.04 -0.65
N LEU A 370 -6.72 17.45 -1.12
CA LEU A 370 -8.00 17.46 -0.40
C LEU A 370 -7.88 16.77 0.97
N GLY A 371 -7.18 15.63 1.02
CA GLY A 371 -6.90 14.91 2.26
C GLY A 371 -6.20 15.78 3.32
N ARG A 372 -5.21 16.60 2.92
CA ARG A 372 -4.54 17.54 3.86
C ARG A 372 -5.48 18.60 4.42
N ILE A 373 -6.41 19.09 3.61
CA ILE A 373 -7.44 20.06 4.08
C ILE A 373 -8.33 19.36 5.12
N THR A 374 -8.75 18.13 4.85
CA THR A 374 -9.54 17.34 5.79
C THR A 374 -8.78 17.11 7.11
N PHE A 375 -7.49 16.80 7.09
CA PHE A 375 -6.70 16.63 8.31
C PHE A 375 -6.57 17.93 9.12
N ARG A 376 -6.39 19.08 8.46
CA ARG A 376 -6.42 20.38 9.15
C ARG A 376 -7.76 20.66 9.83
N PHE A 377 -8.86 20.32 9.18
CA PHE A 377 -10.19 20.42 9.80
C PHE A 377 -10.31 19.47 10.99
N THR A 378 -9.85 18.25 10.86
CA THR A 378 -9.84 17.24 11.93
C THR A 378 -9.02 17.72 13.14
N GLU A 379 -7.92 18.43 12.92
CA GLU A 379 -7.12 19.05 14.00
C GLU A 379 -7.95 20.07 14.80
N GLY A 380 -8.74 20.90 14.12
CA GLY A 380 -9.68 21.82 14.78
C GLY A 380 -10.73 21.09 15.62
N VAL A 381 -11.25 19.98 15.09
CA VAL A 381 -12.21 19.13 15.82
C VAL A 381 -11.58 18.53 17.08
N ARG A 382 -10.37 17.97 16.97
CA ARG A 382 -9.66 17.36 18.11
C ARG A 382 -9.44 18.35 19.27
N ARG A 383 -9.23 19.63 18.97
CA ARG A 383 -9.00 20.69 19.97
C ARG A 383 -10.27 21.26 20.58
N SER A 384 -11.46 20.99 20.02
CA SER A 384 -12.71 21.59 20.43
C SER A 384 -13.73 20.54 20.93
N ARG A 385 -13.95 20.49 22.24
CA ARG A 385 -14.97 19.62 22.85
C ARG A 385 -16.38 19.85 22.27
N VAL A 386 -16.70 21.08 21.94
CA VAL A 386 -18.00 21.41 21.34
C VAL A 386 -18.15 20.77 19.95
N LEU A 387 -17.12 20.89 19.09
CA LEU A 387 -17.12 20.27 17.77
C LEU A 387 -17.14 18.75 17.87
N GLN A 388 -16.39 18.16 18.79
CA GLN A 388 -16.41 16.71 19.01
C GLN A 388 -17.82 16.22 19.36
N ARG A 389 -18.51 16.87 20.31
CA ARG A 389 -19.90 16.53 20.68
C ARG A 389 -20.87 16.73 19.52
N ALA A 390 -20.70 17.79 18.73
CA ALA A 390 -21.53 18.03 17.54
C ALA A 390 -21.37 16.90 16.51
N ILE A 391 -20.15 16.51 16.19
CA ILE A 391 -19.86 15.42 15.24
C ILE A 391 -20.44 14.11 15.75
N LEU A 392 -20.26 13.77 17.04
CA LEU A 392 -20.84 12.54 17.62
C LEU A 392 -22.36 12.53 17.49
N ARG A 393 -23.05 13.67 17.78
CA ARG A 393 -24.50 13.77 17.63
C ARG A 393 -24.97 13.61 16.19
N VAL A 394 -24.30 14.27 15.23
CA VAL A 394 -24.63 14.17 13.79
C VAL A 394 -24.45 12.72 13.32
N ALA A 395 -23.31 12.09 13.61
CA ALA A 395 -23.05 10.72 13.24
C ALA A 395 -24.05 9.74 13.89
N GLN A 396 -24.41 9.93 15.18
CA GLN A 396 -25.43 9.12 15.84
C GLN A 396 -26.82 9.32 15.20
N ALA A 397 -27.18 10.54 14.81
CA ALA A 397 -28.45 10.81 14.14
C ALA A 397 -28.51 10.16 12.78
N GLU A 398 -27.43 10.23 12.00
CA GLU A 398 -27.33 9.57 10.70
C GLU A 398 -27.46 8.05 10.82
N GLN A 399 -26.83 7.44 11.82
CA GLN A 399 -26.89 6.00 12.04
C GLN A 399 -28.29 5.47 12.43
N ARG A 400 -29.21 6.36 12.84
CA ARG A 400 -30.62 6.01 13.08
C ARG A 400 -31.45 5.94 11.80
N LEU A 401 -30.97 6.51 10.71
CA LEU A 401 -31.64 6.43 9.40
C LEU A 401 -31.51 5.02 8.83
N PRO A 402 -32.46 4.57 8.00
CA PRO A 402 -32.30 3.33 7.23
C PRO A 402 -31.01 3.36 6.40
N GLY A 403 -30.38 2.21 6.21
CA GLY A 403 -29.07 2.12 5.53
C GLY A 403 -29.06 2.75 4.12
N ALA A 404 -30.21 2.69 3.39
CA ALA A 404 -30.35 3.31 2.07
C ALA A 404 -30.33 4.86 2.11
N ASP A 405 -30.66 5.48 3.26
CA ASP A 405 -30.78 6.94 3.43
C ASP A 405 -29.53 7.56 4.07
N ARG A 406 -28.51 6.76 4.41
CA ARG A 406 -27.24 7.22 4.98
C ARG A 406 -26.35 7.82 3.87
N ARG A 407 -25.74 8.97 4.11
CA ARG A 407 -24.93 9.73 3.16
C ARG A 407 -23.43 9.60 3.40
#